data_1d169cad265e3da5f058440b136967ed
#
_entry.id   1d169cad265e3da5f058440b136967ed
#
_cell.length_a   1.000
_cell.length_b   1.000
_cell.length_c   1.000
_cell.angle_alpha   90.00
_cell.angle_beta   90.00
_cell.angle_gamma   90.00
#
_symmetry.space_group_name_H-M   'P 1'
#
loop_
_entity.id
_entity.type
_entity.pdbx_description
1 polymer ?
#
loop_
_entity_poly.entity_id
_entity_poly.type
_entity_poly.pdbx_seq_one_letter_code
_entity_poly.pdbx_strand_id
1 'polypeptide(L)'
;MYAILLTGGIASGKSTVRKHFESLGIETVCADKVARLTVKKDSPPLKKISDYFGKEVLNSDQTLNRKALGKIIFENLNKKKWLENLLHPIIRNEIKQQAEAATSPYVIIDIPLLTQENIKDYHYAKSVIVVTIDLAVQLARLCQR
;
A
#
# COMPACT_ATOMS: atom_id res chain seq x y z
N MET A 1 10.19 -6.83 -17.65
CA MET A 1 9.40 -5.82 -16.91
C MET A 1 10.24 -4.57 -16.64
N TYR A 2 9.76 -3.39 -16.99
CA TYR A 2 10.33 -2.11 -16.58
C TYR A 2 9.41 -1.47 -15.54
N ALA A 3 9.78 -1.50 -14.28
CA ALA A 3 8.96 -1.00 -13.18
C ALA A 3 9.52 0.34 -12.65
N ILE A 4 8.63 1.28 -12.40
CA ILE A 4 8.92 2.61 -11.85
C ILE A 4 8.12 2.76 -10.57
N LEU A 5 8.77 3.09 -9.46
CA LEU A 5 8.07 3.40 -8.22
C LEU A 5 7.54 4.84 -8.28
N LEU A 6 6.30 5.03 -7.85
CA LEU A 6 5.69 6.35 -7.68
C LEU A 6 5.42 6.56 -6.19
N THR A 7 5.99 7.61 -5.63
CA THR A 7 5.79 7.98 -4.23
C THR A 7 5.58 9.49 -4.08
N GLY A 8 5.22 9.92 -2.90
CA GLY A 8 5.01 11.34 -2.61
C GLY A 8 4.28 11.54 -1.28
N GLY A 9 4.48 12.67 -0.67
CA GLY A 9 3.88 13.04 0.60
C GLY A 9 2.34 13.11 0.55
N ILE A 10 1.73 13.15 1.72
CA ILE A 10 0.29 13.36 1.85
C ILE A 10 -0.13 14.64 1.12
N ALA A 11 -1.26 14.60 0.40
CA ALA A 11 -1.79 15.71 -0.39
C ALA A 11 -0.87 16.25 -1.51
N SER A 12 0.24 15.56 -1.87
CA SER A 12 1.15 15.97 -2.95
C SER A 12 0.53 15.89 -4.35
N GLY A 13 -0.55 15.14 -4.52
CA GLY A 13 -1.16 14.91 -5.83
C GLY A 13 -0.75 13.58 -6.49
N LYS A 14 -0.09 12.68 -5.75
CA LYS A 14 0.35 11.37 -6.23
C LYS A 14 -0.76 10.59 -6.96
N SER A 15 -1.96 10.56 -6.40
CA SER A 15 -3.11 9.89 -7.05
C SER A 15 -3.52 10.51 -8.38
N THR A 16 -3.34 11.83 -8.55
CA THR A 16 -3.57 12.53 -9.82
C THR A 16 -2.54 12.12 -10.85
N VAL A 17 -1.27 12.08 -10.46
CA VAL A 17 -0.16 11.62 -11.32
C VAL A 17 -0.40 10.17 -11.75
N ARG A 18 -0.77 9.27 -10.82
CA ARG A 18 -1.09 7.88 -11.14
C ARG A 18 -2.22 7.77 -12.17
N LYS A 19 -3.33 8.48 -11.94
CA LYS A 19 -4.46 8.50 -12.90
C LYS A 19 -4.07 9.02 -14.27
N HIS A 20 -3.13 9.96 -14.33
CA HIS A 20 -2.61 10.47 -15.60
C HIS A 20 -1.86 9.39 -16.36
N PHE A 21 -0.99 8.60 -15.71
CA PHE A 21 -0.37 7.44 -16.34
C PHE A 21 -1.41 6.43 -16.83
N GLU A 22 -2.43 6.14 -16.04
CA GLU A 22 -3.54 5.25 -16.43
C GLU A 22 -4.27 5.77 -17.70
N SER A 23 -4.49 7.09 -17.81
CA SER A 23 -5.10 7.70 -18.98
C SER A 23 -4.25 7.61 -20.25
N LEU A 24 -2.94 7.41 -20.11
CA LEU A 24 -2.00 7.17 -21.21
C LEU A 24 -1.87 5.68 -21.56
N GLY A 25 -2.67 4.82 -20.98
CA GLY A 25 -2.62 3.36 -21.20
C GLY A 25 -1.51 2.64 -20.44
N ILE A 26 -0.88 3.29 -19.45
CA ILE A 26 0.14 2.67 -18.60
C ILE A 26 -0.54 1.97 -17.43
N GLU A 27 -0.22 0.70 -17.25
CA GLU A 27 -0.73 -0.09 -16.14
C GLU A 27 -0.12 0.35 -14.81
N THR A 28 -0.92 0.35 -13.76
CA THR A 28 -0.50 0.78 -12.43
C THR A 28 -0.83 -0.27 -11.37
N VAL A 29 0.08 -0.48 -10.44
CA VAL A 29 -0.11 -1.34 -9.26
C VAL A 29 -0.14 -0.46 -8.03
N CYS A 30 -1.27 -0.42 -7.32
CA CYS A 30 -1.41 0.38 -6.10
C CYS A 30 -1.20 -0.48 -4.86
N ALA A 31 -0.13 -0.24 -4.11
CA ALA A 31 0.20 -1.00 -2.90
C ALA A 31 -0.90 -0.97 -1.84
N ASP A 32 -1.60 0.16 -1.67
CA ASP A 32 -2.75 0.26 -0.75
C ASP A 32 -3.91 -0.65 -1.17
N LYS A 33 -4.18 -0.73 -2.47
CA LYS A 33 -5.23 -1.62 -3.00
C LYS A 33 -4.85 -3.08 -2.80
N VAL A 34 -3.59 -3.44 -3.08
CA VAL A 34 -3.06 -4.79 -2.85
C VAL A 34 -3.17 -5.15 -1.37
N ALA A 35 -2.72 -4.28 -0.46
CA ALA A 35 -2.81 -4.50 0.98
C ALA A 35 -4.26 -4.71 1.47
N ARG A 36 -5.22 -3.98 0.89
CA ARG A 36 -6.64 -4.17 1.21
C ARG A 36 -7.17 -5.52 0.73
N LEU A 37 -6.79 -5.94 -0.47
CA LEU A 37 -7.22 -7.21 -1.06
C LEU A 37 -6.58 -8.41 -0.35
N THR A 38 -5.35 -8.28 0.14
CA THR A 38 -4.64 -9.33 0.89
C THR A 38 -5.43 -9.79 2.13
N VAL A 39 -6.13 -8.87 2.78
CA VAL A 39 -6.95 -9.15 3.98
C VAL A 39 -8.45 -9.07 3.72
N LYS A 40 -8.88 -9.39 2.49
CA LYS A 40 -10.31 -9.48 2.16
C LYS A 40 -10.98 -10.59 2.97
N LYS A 41 -12.30 -10.53 3.07
CA LYS A 41 -13.12 -11.58 3.70
C LYS A 41 -12.70 -12.97 3.19
N ASP A 42 -12.65 -13.93 4.11
CA ASP A 42 -12.32 -15.34 3.87
C ASP A 42 -10.88 -15.59 3.35
N SER A 43 -10.02 -14.57 3.34
CA SER A 43 -8.62 -14.76 2.95
C SER A 43 -7.81 -15.44 4.07
N PRO A 44 -6.82 -16.30 3.71
CA PRO A 44 -5.95 -16.94 4.70
C PRO A 44 -5.21 -15.94 5.63
N PRO A 45 -4.72 -14.78 5.14
CA PRO A 45 -4.13 -13.77 6.03
C PRO A 45 -5.13 -13.21 7.03
N LEU A 46 -6.37 -12.91 6.63
CA LEU A 46 -7.40 -12.42 7.55
C LEU A 46 -7.71 -13.44 8.64
N LYS A 47 -7.79 -14.73 8.30
CA LYS A 47 -7.98 -15.80 9.26
C LYS A 47 -6.85 -15.83 10.29
N LYS A 48 -5.58 -15.78 9.86
CA LYS A 48 -4.42 -15.71 10.76
C LYS A 48 -4.47 -14.49 11.68
N ILE A 49 -4.93 -13.35 11.18
CA ILE A 49 -5.10 -12.12 11.97
C ILE A 49 -6.17 -12.34 13.03
N SER A 50 -7.33 -12.88 12.69
CA SER A 50 -8.40 -13.13 13.67
C SER A 50 -8.04 -14.20 14.69
N ASP A 51 -7.25 -15.21 14.30
CA ASP A 51 -6.76 -16.25 15.22
C ASP A 51 -5.76 -15.66 16.24
N TYR A 52 -4.93 -14.70 15.83
CA TYR A 52 -3.92 -14.08 16.71
C TYR A 52 -4.46 -12.93 17.56
N PHE A 53 -5.30 -12.06 17.00
CA PHE A 53 -5.81 -10.87 17.68
C PHE A 53 -7.17 -11.08 18.35
N GLY A 54 -7.90 -12.13 17.99
CA GLY A 54 -9.26 -12.36 18.44
C GLY A 54 -10.31 -11.88 17.45
N LYS A 55 -11.57 -12.24 17.74
CA LYS A 55 -12.70 -11.89 16.85
C LYS A 55 -13.09 -10.41 16.88
N GLU A 56 -12.62 -9.66 17.87
CA GLU A 56 -12.84 -8.23 17.99
C GLU A 56 -12.22 -7.42 16.84
N VAL A 57 -11.28 -8.00 16.09
CA VAL A 57 -10.71 -7.37 14.89
C VAL A 57 -11.54 -7.63 13.64
N LEU A 58 -12.69 -8.28 13.75
CA LEU A 58 -13.63 -8.50 12.66
C LEU A 58 -14.91 -7.67 12.85
N ASN A 59 -15.47 -7.21 11.74
CA ASN A 59 -16.82 -6.64 11.70
C ASN A 59 -17.88 -7.75 11.75
N SER A 60 -19.15 -7.40 11.91
CA SER A 60 -20.28 -8.35 11.89
C SER A 60 -20.39 -9.14 10.58
N ASP A 61 -19.96 -8.55 9.46
CA ASP A 61 -19.93 -9.19 8.14
C ASP A 61 -18.66 -10.03 7.89
N GLN A 62 -17.83 -10.24 8.92
CA GLN A 62 -16.55 -10.97 8.88
C GLN A 62 -15.45 -10.29 8.06
N THR A 63 -15.59 -9.03 7.72
CA THR A 63 -14.49 -8.23 7.15
C THR A 63 -13.59 -7.69 8.27
N LEU A 64 -12.36 -7.27 7.90
CA LEU A 64 -11.40 -6.72 8.86
C LEU A 64 -11.89 -5.37 9.42
N ASN A 65 -12.02 -5.28 10.72
CA ASN A 65 -12.22 -4.03 11.45
C ASN A 65 -10.88 -3.30 11.61
N ARG A 66 -10.53 -2.48 10.62
CA ARG A 66 -9.24 -1.77 10.58
C ARG A 66 -9.07 -0.81 11.75
N LYS A 67 -10.17 -0.24 12.27
CA LYS A 67 -10.12 0.69 13.40
C LYS A 67 -9.77 -0.05 14.69
N ALA A 68 -10.38 -1.20 14.94
CA ALA A 68 -10.08 -2.02 16.11
C ALA A 68 -8.65 -2.55 16.06
N LEU A 69 -8.24 -3.14 14.93
CA LEU A 69 -6.87 -3.62 14.74
C LEU A 69 -5.85 -2.47 14.88
N GLY A 70 -6.11 -1.32 14.27
CA GLY A 70 -5.27 -0.13 14.36
C GLY A 70 -5.01 0.30 15.79
N LYS A 71 -6.04 0.33 16.65
CA LYS A 71 -5.91 0.64 18.07
C LYS A 71 -4.98 -0.35 18.80
N ILE A 72 -5.17 -1.64 18.57
CA ILE A 72 -4.38 -2.70 19.23
C ILE A 72 -2.89 -2.59 18.84
N ILE A 73 -2.59 -2.40 17.55
CA ILE A 73 -1.19 -2.31 17.08
C ILE A 73 -0.53 -0.99 17.44
N PHE A 74 -1.30 0.09 17.61
CA PHE A 74 -0.78 1.37 18.08
C PHE A 74 -0.27 1.28 19.53
N GLU A 75 -0.96 0.53 20.37
CA GLU A 75 -0.64 0.35 21.79
C GLU A 75 0.43 -0.73 22.04
N ASN A 76 0.75 -1.58 21.03
CA ASN A 76 1.65 -2.72 21.22
C ASN A 76 2.56 -2.97 20.01
N LEU A 77 3.83 -2.56 20.15
CA LEU A 77 4.84 -2.69 19.10
C LEU A 77 5.12 -4.14 18.68
N ASN A 78 5.02 -5.11 19.59
CA ASN A 78 5.25 -6.52 19.25
C ASN A 78 4.11 -7.05 18.37
N LYS A 79 2.87 -6.68 18.68
CA LYS A 79 1.70 -7.01 17.87
C LYS A 79 1.77 -6.35 16.49
N LYS A 80 2.24 -5.09 16.42
CA LYS A 80 2.52 -4.40 15.17
C LYS A 80 3.53 -5.15 14.32
N LYS A 81 4.69 -5.52 14.89
CA LYS A 81 5.73 -6.29 14.21
C LYS A 81 5.24 -7.64 13.70
N TRP A 82 4.44 -8.34 14.51
CA TRP A 82 3.84 -9.61 14.09
C TRP A 82 2.98 -9.43 12.83
N LEU A 83 2.10 -8.41 12.82
CA LEU A 83 1.23 -8.11 11.68
C LEU A 83 2.04 -7.73 10.43
N GLU A 84 3.05 -6.89 10.59
CA GLU A 84 3.96 -6.49 9.51
C GLU A 84 4.71 -7.70 8.93
N ASN A 85 5.25 -8.56 9.77
CA ASN A 85 5.94 -9.78 9.35
C ASN A 85 5.02 -10.76 8.61
N LEU A 86 3.74 -10.81 8.96
CA LEU A 86 2.75 -11.61 8.24
C LEU A 86 2.42 -11.00 6.88
N LEU A 87 2.14 -9.70 6.82
CA LEU A 87 1.54 -9.08 5.64
C LEU A 87 2.57 -8.59 4.61
N HIS A 88 3.73 -8.05 5.03
CA HIS A 88 4.69 -7.46 4.10
C HIS A 88 5.16 -8.44 3.02
N PRO A 89 5.55 -9.70 3.33
CA PRO A 89 5.99 -10.64 2.30
C PRO A 89 4.89 -10.94 1.28
N ILE A 90 3.65 -11.09 1.75
CA ILE A 90 2.49 -11.41 0.90
C ILE A 90 2.20 -10.24 -0.04
N ILE A 91 2.13 -9.03 0.51
CA ILE A 91 1.85 -7.81 -0.25
C ILE A 91 2.93 -7.55 -1.29
N ARG A 92 4.22 -7.66 -0.92
CA ARG A 92 5.35 -7.47 -1.83
C ARG A 92 5.34 -8.46 -2.98
N ASN A 93 5.09 -9.73 -2.69
CA ASN A 93 4.98 -10.76 -3.72
C ASN A 93 3.83 -10.48 -4.68
N GLU A 94 2.67 -10.11 -4.17
CA GLU A 94 1.50 -9.77 -4.98
C GLU A 94 1.75 -8.54 -5.86
N ILE A 95 2.38 -7.48 -5.31
CA ILE A 95 2.78 -6.30 -6.09
C ILE A 95 3.72 -6.70 -7.24
N LYS A 96 4.72 -7.54 -6.94
CA LYS A 96 5.67 -8.02 -7.94
C LYS A 96 4.98 -8.82 -9.03
N GLN A 97 4.12 -9.76 -8.68
CA GLN A 97 3.36 -10.57 -9.64
C GLN A 97 2.48 -9.71 -10.55
N GLN A 98 1.75 -8.74 -9.98
CA GLN A 98 0.93 -7.81 -10.78
C GLN A 98 1.80 -6.96 -11.71
N ALA A 99 2.95 -6.50 -11.24
CA ALA A 99 3.89 -5.75 -12.07
C ALA A 99 4.48 -6.60 -13.21
N GLU A 100 4.79 -7.87 -12.95
CA GLU A 100 5.31 -8.81 -13.95
C GLU A 100 4.25 -9.20 -15.01
N ALA A 101 2.98 -9.21 -14.61
CA ALA A 101 1.86 -9.49 -15.52
C ALA A 101 1.46 -8.30 -16.40
N ALA A 102 1.97 -7.09 -16.09
CA ALA A 102 1.67 -5.90 -16.88
C ALA A 102 2.18 -6.00 -18.32
N THR A 103 1.36 -5.58 -19.27
CA THR A 103 1.62 -5.64 -20.71
C THR A 103 2.03 -4.29 -21.31
N SER A 104 1.82 -3.19 -20.57
CA SER A 104 2.28 -1.85 -20.98
C SER A 104 3.82 -1.76 -21.04
N PRO A 105 4.40 -0.83 -21.81
CA PRO A 105 5.85 -0.72 -21.97
C PRO A 105 6.64 -0.61 -20.67
N TYR A 106 6.02 -0.05 -19.65
CA TYR A 106 6.49 -0.01 -18.27
C TYR A 106 5.27 -0.03 -17.32
N VAL A 107 5.50 -0.29 -16.05
CA VAL A 107 4.46 -0.32 -15.01
C VAL A 107 4.79 0.68 -13.90
N ILE A 108 3.79 1.40 -13.45
CA ILE A 108 3.91 2.29 -12.29
C ILE A 108 3.46 1.55 -11.03
N ILE A 109 4.33 1.49 -10.02
CA ILE A 109 4.02 0.91 -8.71
C ILE A 109 3.85 2.06 -7.72
N ASP A 110 2.61 2.33 -7.33
CA ASP A 110 2.25 3.40 -6.39
C ASP A 110 2.46 2.95 -4.95
N ILE A 111 3.53 3.46 -4.31
CA ILE A 111 3.93 3.19 -2.93
C ILE A 111 3.71 4.45 -2.09
N PRO A 112 2.77 4.48 -1.13
CA PRO A 112 2.45 5.69 -0.37
C PRO A 112 3.57 6.15 0.56
N LEU A 113 4.32 5.21 1.14
CA LEU A 113 5.41 5.47 2.09
C LEU A 113 6.67 4.73 1.65
N LEU A 114 7.41 5.32 0.72
CA LEU A 114 8.71 4.81 0.31
C LEU A 114 9.80 5.43 1.19
N THR A 115 10.60 4.59 1.83
CA THR A 115 11.72 4.98 2.70
C THR A 115 13.02 4.35 2.21
N GLN A 116 14.16 4.83 2.73
CA GLN A 116 15.47 4.20 2.44
C GLN A 116 15.54 2.75 2.92
N GLU A 117 14.74 2.37 3.92
CA GLU A 117 14.71 1.01 4.44
C GLU A 117 13.92 0.07 3.54
N ASN A 118 12.72 0.50 3.11
CA ASN A 118 11.81 -0.38 2.35
C ASN A 118 12.01 -0.33 0.83
N ILE A 119 12.75 0.64 0.29
CA ILE A 119 13.07 0.70 -1.15
C ILE A 119 13.81 -0.56 -1.63
N LYS A 120 14.58 -1.20 -0.74
CA LYS A 120 15.31 -2.44 -1.02
C LYS A 120 14.40 -3.59 -1.41
N ASP A 121 13.15 -3.57 -0.95
CA ASP A 121 12.14 -4.58 -1.25
C ASP A 121 11.67 -4.54 -2.70
N TYR A 122 11.94 -3.42 -3.38
CA TYR A 122 11.57 -3.13 -4.77
C TYR A 122 12.80 -3.05 -5.69
N HIS A 123 13.86 -3.82 -5.40
CA HIS A 123 15.14 -3.82 -6.14
C HIS A 123 14.98 -4.08 -7.65
N TYR A 124 13.87 -4.66 -8.07
CA TYR A 124 13.52 -4.88 -9.48
C TYR A 124 13.03 -3.61 -10.19
N ALA A 125 12.66 -2.56 -9.47
CA ALA A 125 12.29 -1.28 -10.05
C ALA A 125 13.55 -0.53 -10.55
N LYS A 126 13.40 0.15 -11.68
CA LYS A 126 14.51 0.83 -12.37
C LYS A 126 14.62 2.30 -12.02
N SER A 127 13.53 2.92 -11.57
CA SER A 127 13.46 4.35 -11.27
C SER A 127 12.45 4.64 -10.19
N VAL A 128 12.57 5.82 -9.59
CA VAL A 128 11.62 6.34 -8.60
C VAL A 128 11.16 7.72 -9.03
N ILE A 129 9.85 7.93 -9.10
CA ILE A 129 9.23 9.24 -9.28
C ILE A 129 8.71 9.70 -7.91
N VAL A 130 9.19 10.85 -7.46
CA VAL A 130 8.73 11.47 -6.21
C VAL A 130 7.86 12.68 -6.55
N VAL A 131 6.58 12.60 -6.18
CA VAL A 131 5.66 13.73 -6.35
C VAL A 131 5.79 14.66 -5.17
N THR A 132 6.23 15.88 -5.43
CA THR A 132 6.39 16.94 -4.42
C THR A 132 5.52 18.14 -4.76
N ILE A 133 5.19 18.91 -3.75
CA ILE A 133 4.41 20.15 -3.90
C ILE A 133 4.92 21.14 -2.85
N ASP A 134 4.74 22.43 -3.11
CA ASP A 134 5.05 23.49 -2.15
C ASP A 134 4.32 23.26 -0.83
N LEU A 135 5.02 23.48 0.29
CA LEU A 135 4.51 23.20 1.63
C LEU A 135 3.23 24.00 1.94
N ALA A 136 3.15 25.26 1.49
CA ALA A 136 1.96 26.10 1.70
C ALA A 136 0.74 25.52 0.97
N VAL A 137 0.94 25.04 -0.26
CA VAL A 137 -0.14 24.39 -1.03
C VAL A 137 -0.51 23.05 -0.41
N GLN A 138 0.45 22.29 0.10
CA GLN A 138 0.20 21.02 0.79
C GLN A 138 -0.66 21.22 2.03
N LEU A 139 -0.32 22.20 2.86
CA LEU A 139 -1.08 22.57 4.05
C LEU A 139 -2.51 23.02 3.70
N ALA A 140 -2.66 23.90 2.71
CA ALA A 140 -3.97 24.35 2.25
C ALA A 140 -4.87 23.18 1.81
N ARG A 141 -4.31 22.20 1.08
CA ARG A 141 -5.05 21.00 0.66
C ARG A 141 -5.41 20.07 1.83
N LEU A 142 -4.57 20.00 2.86
CA LEU A 142 -4.86 19.21 4.05
C LEU A 142 -5.99 19.82 4.88
N CYS A 143 -6.06 21.15 4.99
CA CYS A 143 -7.13 21.85 5.71
C CYS A 143 -8.50 21.77 5.01
N GLN A 144 -8.53 21.45 3.71
CA GLN A 144 -9.77 21.32 2.93
C GLN A 144 -10.36 19.89 2.92
N ARG A 145 -9.70 18.92 3.53
CA ARG A 145 -10.13 17.52 3.64
C ARG A 145 -10.87 17.25 4.95
#